data_4f2d39d9a3ed6083a9b170b061443db8
#
_entry.id   4f2d39d9a3ed6083a9b170b061443db8
#
_cell.length_a   1.000
_cell.length_b   1.000
_cell.length_c   1.000
_cell.angle_alpha   90.00
_cell.angle_beta   90.00
_cell.angle_gamma   90.00
#
_symmetry.space_group_name_H-M   'P 1'
#
loop_
_entity.id
_entity.type
_entity.pdbx_description
1 polymer ?
#
loop_
_entity_poly.entity_id
_entity_poly.type
_entity_poly.pdbx_seq_one_letter_code
_entity_poly.pdbx_strand_id
1 'polypeptide(L)'
;TNKKHPPHRPHPHVQQGITLIELMIALVIGLLATGAMLKVYVDSSRLYRFNEGLARIQENGRFATEFIRRDARVAGFWGCNHEAGLGNLIDTNSNSYIDVEVGHVTGTNSDADSITFYGAGNSVATVSSNMTSPDSTISISRTGKLEKDDALLISDCETADIFQLTSDPSGSPSPPLEHEIDGNDANTSAELSKAYAAGSRLYPVRQ
;
A
#
# COMPACT_ATOMS: atom_id res chain seq x y z
N THR A 1 -53.16 66.38 -56.66
CA THR A 1 -52.14 65.77 -57.55
C THR A 1 -51.63 64.47 -56.96
N ASN A 2 -52.18 63.34 -57.46
CA ASN A 2 -51.94 61.99 -57.00
C ASN A 2 -50.82 61.43 -57.85
N LYS A 3 -49.56 61.30 -57.29
CA LYS A 3 -48.43 60.67 -57.94
C LYS A 3 -48.53 59.18 -57.72
N LYS A 4 -48.94 58.47 -58.79
CA LYS A 4 -48.83 56.94 -58.84
C LYS A 4 -47.38 56.57 -58.91
N HIS A 5 -46.91 55.79 -57.90
CA HIS A 5 -45.64 55.08 -58.00
C HIS A 5 -45.71 53.91 -59.00
N PRO A 6 -44.71 53.76 -59.81
CA PRO A 6 -44.68 52.64 -60.76
C PRO A 6 -44.44 51.31 -59.98
N PRO A 7 -45.00 50.18 -60.49
CA PRO A 7 -44.84 48.89 -59.86
C PRO A 7 -43.39 48.40 -59.98
N HIS A 8 -42.79 47.98 -58.86
CA HIS A 8 -41.49 47.26 -58.84
C HIS A 8 -41.62 45.96 -59.65
N ARG A 9 -40.90 45.84 -60.73
CA ARG A 9 -40.75 44.59 -61.48
C ARG A 9 -39.74 43.72 -60.74
N PRO A 10 -40.09 42.48 -60.35
CA PRO A 10 -39.11 41.55 -59.79
C PRO A 10 -38.08 41.22 -60.90
N HIS A 11 -36.80 41.39 -60.54
CA HIS A 11 -35.73 40.95 -61.43
C HIS A 11 -35.74 39.43 -61.48
N PRO A 12 -35.69 38.81 -62.70
CA PRO A 12 -35.58 37.37 -62.81
C PRO A 12 -34.23 36.94 -62.27
N HIS A 13 -34.23 36.13 -61.19
CA HIS A 13 -33.02 35.42 -60.73
C HIS A 13 -32.63 34.44 -61.81
N VAL A 14 -31.55 34.71 -62.51
CA VAL A 14 -30.96 33.77 -63.51
C VAL A 14 -30.36 32.61 -62.65
N GLN A 15 -30.99 31.46 -62.66
CA GLN A 15 -30.43 30.23 -62.12
C GLN A 15 -29.25 29.83 -63.03
N GLN A 16 -28.03 30.00 -62.51
CA GLN A 16 -26.82 29.47 -63.12
C GLN A 16 -26.68 28.00 -62.70
N GLY A 17 -26.62 27.10 -63.67
CA GLY A 17 -26.38 25.72 -63.43
C GLY A 17 -24.92 25.48 -63.03
N ILE A 18 -24.70 24.58 -62.06
CA ILE A 18 -23.36 24.18 -61.62
C ILE A 18 -22.67 23.42 -62.74
N THR A 19 -21.42 23.78 -63.01
CA THR A 19 -20.60 23.09 -64.01
C THR A 19 -20.04 21.77 -63.43
N LEU A 20 -19.83 20.76 -64.30
CA LEU A 20 -19.27 19.46 -63.88
C LEU A 20 -17.88 19.61 -63.24
N ILE A 21 -17.08 20.57 -63.70
CA ILE A 21 -15.74 20.84 -63.15
C ILE A 21 -15.81 21.46 -61.75
N GLU A 22 -16.78 22.32 -61.49
CA GLU A 22 -17.00 22.92 -60.17
C GLU A 22 -17.40 21.86 -59.15
N LEU A 23 -18.22 20.90 -59.53
CA LEU A 23 -18.59 19.77 -58.69
C LEU A 23 -17.37 18.87 -58.38
N MET A 24 -16.50 18.61 -59.40
CA MET A 24 -15.27 17.84 -59.20
C MET A 24 -14.30 18.54 -58.24
N ILE A 25 -14.11 19.84 -58.37
CA ILE A 25 -13.24 20.64 -57.47
C ILE A 25 -13.82 20.64 -56.06
N ALA A 26 -15.12 20.83 -55.88
CA ALA A 26 -15.78 20.81 -54.58
C ALA A 26 -15.62 19.45 -53.87
N LEU A 27 -15.74 18.34 -54.60
CA LEU A 27 -15.49 17.00 -54.09
C LEU A 27 -14.05 16.80 -53.62
N VAL A 28 -13.07 17.24 -54.38
CA VAL A 28 -11.65 17.12 -53.98
C VAL A 28 -11.35 17.95 -52.73
N ILE A 29 -11.81 19.20 -52.67
CA ILE A 29 -11.64 20.04 -51.49
C ILE A 29 -12.36 19.45 -50.26
N GLY A 30 -13.58 18.94 -50.47
CA GLY A 30 -14.35 18.27 -49.42
C GLY A 30 -13.64 17.03 -48.85
N LEU A 31 -13.07 16.21 -49.72
CA LEU A 31 -12.28 15.04 -49.30
C LEU A 31 -11.00 15.42 -48.52
N LEU A 32 -10.28 16.44 -48.97
CA LEU A 32 -9.08 16.94 -48.27
C LEU A 32 -9.45 17.52 -46.92
N ALA A 33 -10.51 18.32 -46.84
CA ALA A 33 -10.99 18.89 -45.59
C ALA A 33 -11.43 17.80 -44.58
N THR A 34 -12.19 16.81 -45.05
CA THR A 34 -12.62 15.67 -44.23
C THR A 34 -11.44 14.85 -43.76
N GLY A 35 -10.46 14.56 -44.63
CA GLY A 35 -9.24 13.86 -44.27
C GLY A 35 -8.42 14.60 -43.19
N ALA A 36 -8.30 15.92 -43.31
CA ALA A 36 -7.62 16.74 -42.30
C ALA A 36 -8.36 16.73 -40.94
N MET A 37 -9.70 16.83 -40.94
CA MET A 37 -10.52 16.75 -39.73
C MET A 37 -10.39 15.38 -39.02
N LEU A 38 -10.43 14.28 -39.80
CA LEU A 38 -10.24 12.94 -39.27
C LEU A 38 -8.87 12.77 -38.63
N LYS A 39 -7.82 13.29 -39.25
CA LYS A 39 -6.47 13.27 -38.68
C LYS A 39 -6.41 14.01 -37.33
N VAL A 40 -6.93 15.23 -37.27
CA VAL A 40 -6.99 16.02 -36.03
C VAL A 40 -7.77 15.28 -34.91
N TYR A 41 -8.89 14.66 -35.29
CA TYR A 41 -9.69 13.87 -34.36
C TYR A 41 -8.92 12.68 -33.80
N VAL A 42 -8.25 11.90 -34.66
CA VAL A 42 -7.45 10.73 -34.21
C VAL A 42 -6.29 11.17 -33.33
N ASP A 43 -5.56 12.21 -33.72
CA ASP A 43 -4.44 12.73 -32.93
C ASP A 43 -4.89 13.29 -31.59
N SER A 44 -6.01 14.01 -31.54
CA SER A 44 -6.62 14.51 -30.30
C SER A 44 -7.06 13.35 -29.38
N SER A 45 -7.68 12.31 -29.94
CA SER A 45 -8.09 11.13 -29.17
C SER A 45 -6.90 10.38 -28.60
N ARG A 46 -5.80 10.26 -29.34
CA ARG A 46 -4.55 9.65 -28.85
C ARG A 46 -3.94 10.46 -27.72
N LEU A 47 -3.89 11.78 -27.86
CA LEU A 47 -3.38 12.69 -26.86
C LEU A 47 -4.20 12.62 -25.56
N TYR A 48 -5.52 12.54 -25.69
CA TYR A 48 -6.40 12.39 -24.53
C TYR A 48 -6.12 11.10 -23.77
N ARG A 49 -6.02 9.95 -24.46
CA ARG A 49 -5.68 8.67 -23.84
C ARG A 49 -4.29 8.66 -23.21
N PHE A 50 -3.32 9.31 -23.85
CA PHE A 50 -1.97 9.45 -23.32
C PHE A 50 -1.99 10.28 -22.01
N ASN A 51 -2.68 11.41 -22.00
CA ASN A 51 -2.79 12.26 -20.81
C ASN A 51 -3.52 11.54 -19.67
N GLU A 52 -4.59 10.78 -19.98
CA GLU A 52 -5.27 9.96 -18.98
C GLU A 52 -4.35 8.88 -18.39
N GLY A 53 -3.59 8.20 -19.23
CA GLY A 53 -2.58 7.22 -18.78
C GLY A 53 -1.52 7.85 -17.89
N LEU A 54 -1.01 9.02 -18.27
CA LEU A 54 -0.01 9.75 -17.50
C LEU A 54 -0.57 10.21 -16.13
N ALA A 55 -1.80 10.70 -16.11
CA ALA A 55 -2.46 11.10 -14.86
C ALA A 55 -2.61 9.91 -13.90
N ARG A 56 -3.00 8.73 -14.39
CA ARG A 56 -3.09 7.49 -13.60
C ARG A 56 -1.72 7.06 -13.06
N ILE A 57 -0.67 7.15 -13.87
CA ILE A 57 0.70 6.81 -13.43
C ILE A 57 1.15 7.77 -12.32
N GLN A 58 0.89 9.06 -12.45
CA GLN A 58 1.23 10.06 -11.44
C GLN A 58 0.46 9.83 -10.13
N GLU A 59 -0.83 9.51 -10.22
CA GLU A 59 -1.66 9.21 -9.06
C GLU A 59 -1.19 7.94 -8.35
N ASN A 60 -0.96 6.86 -9.10
CA ASN A 60 -0.45 5.60 -8.54
C ASN A 60 0.94 5.79 -7.91
N GLY A 61 1.83 6.55 -8.56
CA GLY A 61 3.16 6.87 -8.02
C GLY A 61 3.07 7.67 -6.72
N ARG A 62 2.15 8.61 -6.63
CA ARG A 62 1.91 9.38 -5.40
C ARG A 62 1.41 8.47 -4.26
N PHE A 63 0.45 7.59 -4.54
CA PHE A 63 -0.04 6.63 -3.55
C PHE A 63 1.05 5.68 -3.10
N ALA A 64 1.79 5.07 -4.03
CA ALA A 64 2.89 4.17 -3.71
C ALA A 64 3.94 4.86 -2.82
N THR A 65 4.34 6.08 -3.16
CA THR A 65 5.28 6.87 -2.36
C THR A 65 4.75 7.18 -0.96
N GLU A 66 3.45 7.46 -0.82
CA GLU A 66 2.86 7.72 0.49
C GLU A 66 2.82 6.46 1.37
N PHE A 67 2.52 5.27 0.80
CA PHE A 67 2.60 4.01 1.53
C PHE A 67 4.03 3.73 2.00
N ILE A 68 4.99 3.79 1.09
CA ILE A 68 6.41 3.58 1.42
C ILE A 68 6.86 4.56 2.50
N ARG A 69 6.50 5.84 2.38
CA ARG A 69 6.87 6.87 3.36
C ARG A 69 6.27 6.60 4.73
N ARG A 70 5.04 6.11 4.77
CA ARG A 70 4.36 5.77 6.04
C ARG A 70 5.04 4.60 6.71
N ASP A 71 5.30 3.53 5.97
CA ASP A 71 5.89 2.31 6.51
C ASP A 71 7.37 2.53 6.88
N ALA A 72 8.11 3.29 6.07
CA ALA A 72 9.48 3.69 6.39
C ALA A 72 9.60 4.51 7.69
N ARG A 73 8.56 5.25 8.09
CA ARG A 73 8.59 6.02 9.35
C ARG A 73 8.43 5.17 10.59
N VAL A 74 7.81 4.01 10.47
CA VAL A 74 7.59 3.08 11.59
C VAL A 74 8.58 1.91 11.55
N ALA A 75 9.35 1.79 10.48
CA ALA A 75 10.43 0.81 10.41
C ALA A 75 11.44 1.04 11.55
N GLY A 76 11.87 -0.05 12.18
CA GLY A 76 12.76 0.01 13.34
C GLY A 76 12.10 0.44 14.65
N PHE A 77 10.77 0.57 14.67
CA PHE A 77 10.08 0.78 15.93
C PHE A 77 9.93 -0.56 16.67
N TRP A 78 10.61 -0.71 17.78
CA TRP A 78 10.57 -1.89 18.64
C TRP A 78 9.91 -1.58 20.00
N GLY A 79 8.69 -1.06 19.95
CA GLY A 79 7.99 -0.60 21.14
C GLY A 79 8.62 0.66 21.71
N CYS A 80 8.83 0.66 23.03
CA CYS A 80 9.51 1.78 23.70
C CYS A 80 11.02 1.50 23.94
N ASN A 81 11.55 0.38 23.44
CA ASN A 81 12.95 0.03 23.59
C ASN A 81 13.81 0.61 22.47
N HIS A 82 15.08 0.91 22.79
CA HIS A 82 16.11 1.15 21.79
C HIS A 82 16.78 -0.18 21.44
N GLU A 83 17.40 -0.28 20.26
CA GLU A 83 18.01 -1.50 19.72
C GLU A 83 18.95 -2.27 20.65
N ALA A 84 19.58 -1.55 21.60
CA ALA A 84 20.45 -2.16 22.60
C ALA A 84 19.59 -2.93 23.62
N GLY A 85 19.61 -4.26 23.56
CA GLY A 85 18.84 -5.15 24.43
C GLY A 85 17.58 -5.73 23.78
N LEU A 86 17.56 -5.83 22.48
CA LEU A 86 16.54 -6.57 21.75
C LEU A 86 16.98 -8.05 21.61
N GLY A 87 16.27 -8.94 22.33
CA GLY A 87 16.41 -10.38 22.16
C GLY A 87 15.56 -10.89 21.00
N ASN A 88 16.04 -11.88 20.28
CA ASN A 88 15.26 -12.59 19.29
C ASN A 88 15.32 -14.08 19.56
N LEU A 89 14.19 -14.65 19.96
CA LEU A 89 14.07 -16.05 20.29
C LEU A 89 13.62 -16.90 19.09
N ILE A 90 13.11 -16.28 18.04
CA ILE A 90 12.56 -17.01 16.87
C ILE A 90 13.70 -17.76 16.16
N ASP A 91 13.45 -19.00 15.84
CA ASP A 91 14.41 -19.81 15.07
C ASP A 91 14.63 -19.24 13.67
N THR A 92 15.87 -19.27 13.20
CA THR A 92 16.26 -18.77 11.88
C THR A 92 15.61 -19.53 10.71
N ASN A 93 15.11 -20.74 10.95
CA ASN A 93 14.38 -21.54 9.97
C ASN A 93 12.86 -21.22 9.99
N SER A 94 12.38 -20.47 10.98
CA SER A 94 10.97 -20.07 11.05
C SER A 94 10.61 -19.10 9.93
N ASN A 95 9.42 -19.27 9.35
CA ASN A 95 8.85 -18.29 8.40
C ASN A 95 8.58 -16.91 9.03
N SER A 96 8.51 -16.85 10.35
CA SER A 96 8.31 -15.64 11.13
C SER A 96 9.63 -14.99 11.60
N TYR A 97 10.78 -15.59 11.21
CA TYR A 97 12.09 -15.05 11.58
C TYR A 97 12.33 -13.68 10.96
N ILE A 98 12.82 -12.78 11.78
CA ILE A 98 13.19 -11.42 11.37
C ILE A 98 14.63 -11.18 11.80
N ASP A 99 15.49 -10.94 10.83
CA ASP A 99 16.88 -10.60 11.11
C ASP A 99 16.98 -9.14 11.55
N VAL A 100 16.99 -8.93 12.85
CA VAL A 100 17.09 -7.59 13.44
C VAL A 100 18.49 -6.99 13.33
N GLU A 101 19.53 -7.81 13.05
CA GLU A 101 20.91 -7.35 12.88
C GLU A 101 21.18 -6.79 11.48
N VAL A 102 20.49 -7.30 10.47
CA VAL A 102 20.64 -6.82 9.07
C VAL A 102 20.04 -5.44 8.87
N GLY A 103 19.18 -5.03 9.78
CA GLY A 103 18.56 -3.70 9.75
C GLY A 103 17.04 -3.73 9.56
N HIS A 104 16.43 -2.58 9.70
CA HIS A 104 14.97 -2.42 9.71
C HIS A 104 14.36 -2.32 8.31
N VAL A 105 15.20 -2.24 7.29
CA VAL A 105 14.81 -2.13 5.88
C VAL A 105 15.69 -3.03 5.05
N THR A 106 15.11 -3.97 4.37
CA THR A 106 15.81 -4.84 3.41
C THR A 106 15.20 -4.69 2.04
N GLY A 107 15.91 -5.12 1.02
CA GLY A 107 15.42 -5.07 -0.34
C GLY A 107 16.05 -6.13 -1.23
N THR A 108 15.32 -6.56 -2.24
CA THR A 108 15.83 -7.44 -3.28
C THR A 108 15.85 -6.71 -4.61
N ASN A 109 16.92 -6.94 -5.37
CA ASN A 109 17.05 -6.47 -6.74
C ASN A 109 16.98 -7.71 -7.66
N SER A 110 15.80 -7.96 -8.22
CA SER A 110 15.50 -9.10 -9.10
C SER A 110 14.53 -8.64 -10.19
N ASP A 111 13.92 -9.56 -10.92
CA ASP A 111 12.88 -9.24 -11.92
C ASP A 111 11.69 -8.46 -11.33
N ALA A 112 11.42 -8.66 -10.04
CA ALA A 112 10.49 -7.86 -9.26
C ALA A 112 11.23 -7.34 -8.02
N ASP A 113 11.61 -6.07 -8.05
CA ASP A 113 12.25 -5.40 -6.91
C ASP A 113 11.29 -5.36 -5.73
N SER A 114 11.81 -5.66 -4.52
CA SER A 114 11.03 -5.54 -3.30
C SER A 114 11.78 -4.73 -2.25
N ILE A 115 11.01 -4.07 -1.40
CA ILE A 115 11.49 -3.42 -0.19
C ILE A 115 10.64 -3.91 0.98
N THR A 116 11.29 -4.35 2.05
CA THR A 116 10.62 -4.86 3.25
C THR A 116 11.01 -4.00 4.43
N PHE A 117 10.00 -3.59 5.18
CA PHE A 117 10.15 -2.81 6.41
C PHE A 117 9.78 -3.68 7.60
N TYR A 118 10.68 -3.74 8.59
CA TYR A 118 10.45 -4.51 9.81
C TYR A 118 10.20 -3.57 10.99
N GLY A 119 9.29 -3.97 11.85
CA GLY A 119 9.02 -3.22 13.08
C GLY A 119 7.84 -3.77 13.86
N ALA A 120 7.67 -3.26 15.07
CA ALA A 120 6.53 -3.57 15.91
C ALA A 120 5.32 -2.74 15.52
N GLY A 121 4.16 -3.37 15.53
CA GLY A 121 2.87 -2.70 15.31
C GLY A 121 2.39 -1.92 16.54
N ASN A 122 1.10 -1.64 16.57
CA ASN A 122 0.48 -1.06 17.80
C ASN A 122 0.39 -2.12 18.90
N SER A 123 0.54 -1.70 20.17
CA SER A 123 0.38 -2.62 21.30
C SER A 123 -1.00 -3.29 21.28
N VAL A 124 -0.98 -4.62 21.37
CA VAL A 124 -2.19 -5.47 21.34
C VAL A 124 -2.61 -5.96 22.72
N ALA A 125 -1.66 -6.03 23.66
CA ALA A 125 -1.91 -6.49 25.03
C ALA A 125 -0.94 -5.85 26.02
N THR A 126 -1.25 -6.00 27.29
CA THR A 126 -0.39 -5.63 28.42
C THR A 126 -0.29 -6.82 29.36
N VAL A 127 0.90 -7.09 29.87
CA VAL A 127 1.14 -8.11 30.88
C VAL A 127 0.33 -7.78 32.12
N SER A 128 -0.50 -8.70 32.59
CA SER A 128 -1.45 -8.48 33.68
C SER A 128 -0.88 -8.83 35.06
N SER A 129 0.10 -9.73 35.10
CA SER A 129 0.78 -10.16 36.33
C SER A 129 2.26 -10.37 36.04
N ASN A 130 3.10 -10.21 37.10
CA ASN A 130 4.53 -10.47 36.97
C ASN A 130 4.77 -11.93 36.54
N MET A 131 5.66 -12.13 35.58
CA MET A 131 6.19 -13.45 35.27
C MET A 131 6.99 -13.99 36.45
N THR A 132 6.93 -15.29 36.72
CA THR A 132 7.65 -15.93 37.82
C THR A 132 9.11 -16.26 37.46
N SER A 133 9.33 -16.52 36.17
CA SER A 133 10.66 -16.81 35.58
C SER A 133 10.63 -16.40 34.08
N PRO A 134 11.80 -16.25 33.43
CA PRO A 134 11.88 -15.89 32.00
C PRO A 134 11.20 -16.88 31.04
N ASP A 135 11.05 -18.12 31.45
CA ASP A 135 10.42 -19.23 30.70
C ASP A 135 8.94 -19.44 31.05
N SER A 136 8.39 -18.69 32.02
CA SER A 136 7.00 -18.84 32.43
C SER A 136 6.04 -18.22 31.41
N THR A 137 4.83 -18.75 31.33
CA THR A 137 3.76 -18.20 30.48
C THR A 137 3.45 -16.74 30.80
N ILE A 138 3.09 -15.97 29.78
CA ILE A 138 2.80 -14.54 29.91
C ILE A 138 1.29 -14.36 30.12
N SER A 139 0.90 -13.90 31.28
CA SER A 139 -0.50 -13.53 31.54
C SER A 139 -0.80 -12.15 30.97
N ILE A 140 -1.86 -12.01 30.21
CA ILE A 140 -2.22 -10.74 29.53
C ILE A 140 -3.59 -10.22 29.95
N SER A 141 -3.77 -8.90 29.90
CA SER A 141 -5.03 -8.23 30.27
C SER A 141 -6.15 -8.36 29.25
N ARG A 142 -5.79 -8.59 27.97
CA ARG A 142 -6.72 -8.71 26.86
C ARG A 142 -6.04 -9.42 25.71
N THR A 143 -6.75 -10.33 25.05
CA THR A 143 -6.37 -10.81 23.72
C THR A 143 -6.82 -9.80 22.69
N GLY A 144 -5.86 -9.28 21.90
CA GLY A 144 -6.17 -8.78 20.57
C GLY A 144 -6.51 -9.95 19.62
N LYS A 145 -6.47 -9.72 18.33
CA LYS A 145 -6.45 -10.82 17.34
C LYS A 145 -5.04 -11.41 17.31
N LEU A 146 -4.78 -12.36 18.22
CA LEU A 146 -3.55 -13.12 18.27
C LEU A 146 -3.87 -14.56 17.87
N GLU A 147 -3.03 -15.12 17.05
CA GLU A 147 -3.13 -16.50 16.56
C GLU A 147 -1.83 -17.24 16.89
N LYS A 148 -1.90 -18.57 16.90
CA LYS A 148 -0.68 -19.39 16.98
C LYS A 148 0.25 -19.01 15.82
N ASP A 149 1.56 -19.06 16.05
CA ASP A 149 2.62 -18.72 15.11
C ASP A 149 2.81 -17.21 14.84
N ASP A 150 2.03 -16.33 15.51
CA ASP A 150 2.28 -14.91 15.46
C ASP A 150 3.63 -14.56 16.12
N ALA A 151 4.42 -13.70 15.44
CA ALA A 151 5.61 -13.11 16.03
C ALA A 151 5.23 -11.90 16.90
N LEU A 152 5.61 -11.94 18.14
CA LEU A 152 5.33 -10.91 19.14
C LEU A 152 6.61 -10.32 19.71
N LEU A 153 6.55 -9.06 20.03
CA LEU A 153 7.54 -8.34 20.83
C LEU A 153 6.94 -8.04 22.21
N ILE A 154 7.64 -8.41 23.27
CA ILE A 154 7.37 -7.95 24.62
C ILE A 154 8.40 -6.88 25.02
N SER A 155 7.97 -5.80 25.64
CA SER A 155 8.87 -4.71 26.05
C SER A 155 8.40 -4.01 27.31
N ASP A 156 9.36 -3.64 28.17
CA ASP A 156 9.16 -2.78 29.33
C ASP A 156 9.94 -1.45 29.23
N CYS A 157 10.42 -1.10 28.04
CA CYS A 157 11.22 0.08 27.70
C CYS A 157 12.70 0.01 28.11
N GLU A 158 13.12 -0.99 28.87
CA GLU A 158 14.52 -1.25 29.20
C GLU A 158 15.06 -2.40 28.36
N THR A 159 14.23 -3.44 28.20
CA THR A 159 14.53 -4.65 27.46
C THR A 159 13.36 -4.98 26.56
N ALA A 160 13.62 -5.67 25.46
CA ALA A 160 12.58 -6.22 24.60
C ALA A 160 13.01 -7.58 24.06
N ASP A 161 12.07 -8.50 23.91
CA ASP A 161 12.28 -9.80 23.34
C ASP A 161 11.25 -10.07 22.23
N ILE A 162 11.73 -10.64 21.13
CA ILE A 162 10.89 -11.14 20.04
C ILE A 162 10.78 -12.64 20.18
N PHE A 163 9.56 -13.16 20.15
CA PHE A 163 9.28 -14.59 20.24
C PHE A 163 8.07 -14.94 19.35
N GLN A 164 7.97 -16.20 18.99
CA GLN A 164 6.81 -16.74 18.30
C GLN A 164 5.86 -17.39 19.31
N LEU A 165 4.57 -17.11 19.14
CA LEU A 165 3.53 -17.67 19.97
C LEU A 165 3.31 -19.15 19.63
N THR A 166 3.46 -20.04 20.61
CA THR A 166 3.37 -21.50 20.39
C THR A 166 2.01 -22.09 20.70
N SER A 167 1.16 -21.35 21.40
CA SER A 167 -0.23 -21.73 21.71
C SER A 167 -1.25 -20.82 20.99
N ASP A 168 -2.44 -21.34 20.74
CA ASP A 168 -3.56 -20.55 20.23
C ASP A 168 -4.30 -19.89 21.40
N PRO A 169 -4.26 -18.56 21.53
CA PRO A 169 -4.92 -17.84 22.61
C PRO A 169 -6.43 -17.70 22.40
N SER A 170 -6.99 -18.28 21.33
CA SER A 170 -8.42 -18.22 21.05
C SER A 170 -9.23 -18.97 22.11
N GLY A 171 -10.36 -18.42 22.52
CA GLY A 171 -11.30 -19.08 23.43
C GLY A 171 -11.28 -18.61 24.88
N SER A 172 -10.35 -17.75 25.29
CA SER A 172 -10.35 -17.09 26.59
C SER A 172 -10.16 -15.58 26.46
N PRO A 173 -10.81 -14.75 27.28
CA PRO A 173 -10.59 -13.30 27.24
C PRO A 173 -9.18 -12.88 27.70
N SER A 174 -8.45 -13.74 28.38
CA SER A 174 -7.09 -13.50 28.89
C SER A 174 -6.32 -14.81 29.01
N PRO A 175 -6.06 -15.52 27.92
CA PRO A 175 -5.30 -16.76 27.96
C PRO A 175 -3.83 -16.46 28.32
N PRO A 176 -3.14 -17.40 28.97
CA PRO A 176 -1.69 -17.34 29.06
C PRO A 176 -1.10 -17.51 27.68
N LEU A 177 -0.12 -16.70 27.32
CA LEU A 177 0.65 -16.85 26.10
C LEU A 177 1.86 -17.73 26.36
N GLU A 178 2.05 -18.72 25.49
CA GLU A 178 3.17 -19.67 25.57
C GLU A 178 4.19 -19.34 24.48
N HIS A 179 5.47 -19.45 24.82
CA HIS A 179 6.61 -19.16 23.94
C HIS A 179 7.68 -20.25 24.05
N GLU A 180 7.23 -21.49 24.19
CA GLU A 180 8.09 -22.63 24.37
C GLU A 180 8.83 -23.04 23.09
N ILE A 181 9.78 -23.96 23.21
CA ILE A 181 10.39 -24.66 22.08
C ILE A 181 9.42 -25.77 21.69
N ASP A 182 8.71 -25.63 20.57
CA ASP A 182 7.71 -26.62 20.17
C ASP A 182 8.21 -27.67 19.14
N GLY A 183 9.49 -27.62 18.79
CA GLY A 183 10.11 -28.57 17.84
C GLY A 183 9.72 -28.34 16.37
N ASN A 184 8.97 -27.26 16.08
CA ASN A 184 8.57 -26.84 14.72
C ASN A 184 9.27 -25.55 14.29
N ASP A 185 10.52 -25.36 14.73
CA ASP A 185 11.34 -24.20 14.40
C ASP A 185 10.70 -22.86 14.83
N ALA A 186 9.85 -22.85 15.89
CA ALA A 186 9.23 -21.63 16.38
C ALA A 186 10.23 -20.73 17.14
N ASN A 187 10.74 -21.25 18.26
CA ASN A 187 11.70 -20.53 19.11
C ASN A 187 12.94 -21.39 19.38
N THR A 188 14.11 -20.78 19.42
CA THR A 188 15.38 -21.43 19.79
C THR A 188 15.52 -21.59 21.30
N SER A 189 14.80 -20.79 22.07
CA SER A 189 14.78 -20.79 23.53
C SER A 189 13.37 -20.47 24.03
N ALA A 190 13.00 -21.04 25.18
CA ALA A 190 11.84 -20.62 25.93
C ALA A 190 12.17 -19.46 26.91
N GLU A 191 13.44 -19.16 27.13
CA GLU A 191 13.87 -18.13 28.07
C GLU A 191 13.95 -16.77 27.41
N LEU A 192 13.06 -15.84 27.80
CA LEU A 192 13.18 -14.43 27.53
C LEU A 192 14.40 -13.83 28.25
N SER A 193 14.88 -12.68 27.84
CA SER A 193 16.00 -11.99 28.48
C SER A 193 15.80 -11.74 29.98
N LYS A 194 14.55 -11.65 30.40
CA LYS A 194 14.15 -11.52 31.81
C LYS A 194 12.68 -11.92 32.06
N ALA A 195 12.30 -12.09 33.31
CA ALA A 195 10.90 -12.14 33.72
C ALA A 195 10.29 -10.73 33.66
N TYR A 196 9.31 -10.53 32.77
CA TYR A 196 8.65 -9.24 32.60
C TYR A 196 7.60 -8.97 33.68
N ALA A 197 7.55 -7.74 34.14
CA ALA A 197 6.60 -7.31 35.16
C ALA A 197 5.23 -6.95 34.54
N ALA A 198 4.21 -6.93 35.37
CA ALA A 198 2.91 -6.36 35.04
C ALA A 198 3.07 -4.93 34.51
N GLY A 199 2.37 -4.61 33.43
CA GLY A 199 2.50 -3.32 32.77
C GLY A 199 3.39 -3.34 31.52
N SER A 200 4.24 -4.36 31.33
CA SER A 200 4.97 -4.58 30.07
C SER A 200 4.01 -4.74 28.91
N ARG A 201 4.38 -4.32 27.73
CA ARG A 201 3.49 -4.27 26.57
C ARG A 201 3.89 -5.29 25.53
N LEU A 202 2.88 -5.85 24.86
CA LEU A 202 3.05 -6.73 23.71
C LEU A 202 2.65 -6.03 22.42
N TYR A 203 3.44 -6.26 21.40
CA TYR A 203 3.29 -5.70 20.05
C TYR A 203 3.39 -6.81 19.02
N PRO A 204 2.53 -6.87 18.00
CA PRO A 204 2.76 -7.77 16.89
C PRO A 204 3.96 -7.25 16.08
N VAL A 205 4.84 -8.16 15.70
CA VAL A 205 5.93 -7.84 14.78
C VAL A 205 5.41 -7.97 13.35
N ARG A 206 5.74 -7.03 12.50
CA ARG A 206 5.27 -6.93 11.12
C ARG A 206 6.43 -6.80 10.16
N GLN A 207 6.23 -7.39 9.00
CA GLN A 207 7.05 -7.24 7.81
C GLN A 207 6.17 -6.86 6.61
#